data_9050f239929c73cb6c03ad87a35e61e3
#
_entry.id   9050f239929c73cb6c03ad87a35e61e3
#
_cell.length_a   1.000
_cell.length_b   1.000
_cell.length_c   1.000
_cell.angle_alpha   90.00
_cell.angle_beta   90.00
_cell.angle_gamma   90.00
#
_symmetry.space_group_name_H-M   'P 1'
#
loop_
_entity.id
_entity.type
_entity.pdbx_description
1 polymer ?
#
loop_
_entity_poly.entity_id
_entity_poly.type
_entity_poly.pdbx_seq_one_letter_code
_entity_poly.pdbx_strand_id
1 'polypeptide(L)'
;MKPSGQSKALYTFLILAILVPSICLAWSGKVVSVTDGDTIKVMHDGKEEKIRLYGIDCPEKGQDFGQKATDLTSTLVAGRNIEVQQKDRDRYGRTVGLVSVDGQSLNELIIKNGYAWVYRQYCKESFCSTWIQAEEAARQQKKGIWSSPVVIPPWEWRAAQRENKQGALHSEVTPSVIKLGGKPNTATDESLLSKIGKALTPSNTSGGGSPMNKGPFRCDGRTHCSQMTSCEEATFFLRNCPGTKMDGNNDGVPCERQWCH
;
A
#
# COMPACT_ATOMS: atom_id res chain seq x y z
N MET A 1 67.45 11.85 35.10
CA MET A 1 66.21 12.56 34.73
C MET A 1 65.15 11.55 34.35
N LYS A 2 64.07 11.37 35.15
CA LYS A 2 62.94 10.46 34.87
C LYS A 2 61.84 11.26 34.17
N PRO A 3 61.25 10.75 33.07
CA PRO A 3 60.07 11.38 32.46
C PRO A 3 58.81 11.12 33.27
N SER A 4 58.03 12.13 33.54
CA SER A 4 56.84 12.18 34.34
C SER A 4 55.69 11.38 33.76
N GLY A 5 55.11 10.51 34.59
CA GLY A 5 54.02 9.57 34.26
C GLY A 5 52.58 10.20 34.27
N GLN A 6 52.36 11.38 33.65
CA GLN A 6 51.04 12.00 33.68
C GLN A 6 50.21 11.87 32.42
N SER A 7 50.74 11.22 31.37
CA SER A 7 50.05 11.23 30.05
C SER A 7 49.07 10.05 29.85
N LYS A 8 49.13 8.97 30.68
CA LYS A 8 48.31 7.76 30.45
C LYS A 8 46.93 7.80 31.07
N ALA A 9 46.72 8.65 32.09
CA ALA A 9 45.43 8.75 32.77
C ALA A 9 44.37 9.56 31.98
N LEU A 10 44.80 10.51 31.14
CA LEU A 10 43.87 11.33 30.37
C LEU A 10 43.23 10.57 29.20
N TYR A 11 43.94 9.61 28.61
CA TYR A 11 43.40 8.83 27.48
C TYR A 11 42.36 7.81 27.89
N THR A 12 42.41 7.29 29.11
CA THR A 12 41.45 6.31 29.62
C THR A 12 40.07 6.93 29.92
N PHE A 13 40.01 8.21 30.25
CA PHE A 13 38.75 8.93 30.44
C PHE A 13 38.08 9.36 29.14
N LEU A 14 38.84 9.54 28.04
CA LEU A 14 38.31 9.98 26.76
C LEU A 14 37.62 8.86 25.99
N ILE A 15 37.99 7.58 26.24
CA ILE A 15 37.41 6.41 25.55
C ILE A 15 36.11 5.95 26.19
N LEU A 16 35.87 6.29 27.47
CA LEU A 16 34.64 5.88 28.16
C LEU A 16 33.41 6.75 27.82
N ALA A 17 33.62 7.88 27.13
CA ALA A 17 32.55 8.85 26.83
C ALA A 17 31.80 8.54 25.50
N ILE A 18 32.19 7.49 24.74
CA ILE A 18 31.65 7.25 23.37
C ILE A 18 30.62 6.11 23.32
N LEU A 19 30.40 5.38 24.39
CA LEU A 19 29.35 4.38 24.48
C LEU A 19 28.09 4.94 25.15
N VAL A 20 27.51 6.00 24.58
CA VAL A 20 26.12 6.36 24.88
C VAL A 20 25.26 5.42 24.04
N PRO A 21 24.57 4.43 24.64
CA PRO A 21 23.59 3.66 23.88
C PRO A 21 22.58 4.65 23.32
N SER A 22 22.28 4.58 22.02
CA SER A 22 21.14 5.27 21.44
C SER A 22 19.92 4.84 22.21
N ILE A 23 19.50 5.65 23.17
CA ILE A 23 18.28 5.42 23.93
C ILE A 23 17.15 5.55 22.90
N CYS A 24 16.65 4.41 22.46
CA CYS A 24 15.42 4.35 21.68
C CYS A 24 14.33 4.86 22.61
N LEU A 25 13.93 6.13 22.47
CA LEU A 25 12.93 6.75 23.32
C LEU A 25 11.58 6.08 23.07
N ALA A 26 11.28 5.08 23.88
CA ALA A 26 9.92 4.60 24.05
C ALA A 26 9.22 5.49 25.07
N TRP A 27 7.99 5.87 24.78
CA TRP A 27 7.15 6.65 25.68
C TRP A 27 5.76 6.03 25.78
N SER A 28 5.04 6.32 26.85
CA SER A 28 3.71 5.78 27.09
C SER A 28 2.66 6.88 26.99
N GLY A 29 1.46 6.50 26.53
CA GLY A 29 0.34 7.41 26.47
C GLY A 29 -1.00 6.69 26.37
N LYS A 30 -2.07 7.40 26.68
CA LYS A 30 -3.44 6.87 26.61
C LYS A 30 -3.99 7.07 25.20
N VAL A 31 -4.53 6.04 24.59
CA VAL A 31 -5.20 6.14 23.28
C VAL A 31 -6.50 6.93 23.43
N VAL A 32 -6.61 8.02 22.70
CA VAL A 32 -7.76 8.94 22.70
C VAL A 32 -8.78 8.50 21.65
N SER A 33 -8.29 8.15 20.46
CA SER A 33 -9.15 7.68 19.36
C SER A 33 -8.38 6.85 18.36
N VAL A 34 -9.09 6.06 17.58
CA VAL A 34 -8.58 5.32 16.42
C VAL A 34 -9.11 6.01 15.17
N THR A 35 -8.21 6.40 14.26
CA THR A 35 -8.58 7.09 13.02
C THR A 35 -8.93 6.09 11.93
N ASP A 36 -8.10 5.07 11.79
CA ASP A 36 -8.24 3.95 10.85
C ASP A 36 -7.44 2.74 11.37
N GLY A 37 -7.33 1.68 10.56
CA GLY A 37 -6.71 0.42 11.00
C GLY A 37 -5.27 0.54 11.47
N ASP A 38 -4.51 1.54 11.00
CA ASP A 38 -3.09 1.71 11.32
C ASP A 38 -2.71 3.12 11.79
N THR A 39 -3.71 3.92 12.13
CA THR A 39 -3.49 5.29 12.62
C THR A 39 -4.33 5.54 13.88
N ILE A 40 -3.65 5.86 14.98
CA ILE A 40 -4.26 6.14 16.27
C ILE A 40 -3.86 7.52 16.77
N LYS A 41 -4.61 8.06 17.73
CA LYS A 41 -4.30 9.29 18.45
C LYS A 41 -4.07 8.96 19.91
N VAL A 42 -3.00 9.50 20.46
CA VAL A 42 -2.50 9.18 21.79
C VAL A 42 -2.24 10.47 22.56
N MET A 43 -2.67 10.53 23.80
CA MET A 43 -2.31 11.63 24.70
C MET A 43 -0.91 11.41 25.25
N HIS A 44 0.02 12.28 24.92
CA HIS A 44 1.40 12.28 25.36
C HIS A 44 1.79 13.68 25.81
N ASP A 45 2.28 13.83 27.05
CA ASP A 45 2.68 15.10 27.66
C ASP A 45 1.62 16.22 27.51
N GLY A 46 0.35 15.86 27.73
CA GLY A 46 -0.78 16.79 27.64
C GLY A 46 -1.17 17.23 26.22
N LYS A 47 -0.59 16.61 25.18
CA LYS A 47 -0.88 16.89 23.78
C LYS A 47 -1.33 15.62 23.06
N GLU A 48 -2.24 15.80 22.10
CA GLU A 48 -2.66 14.71 21.22
C GLU A 48 -1.63 14.50 20.12
N GLU A 49 -1.02 13.32 20.06
CA GLU A 49 -0.12 12.90 19.00
C GLU A 49 -0.79 11.89 18.09
N LYS A 50 -0.61 12.05 16.78
CA LYS A 50 -1.08 11.11 15.76
C LYS A 50 0.02 10.12 15.43
N ILE A 51 -0.25 8.84 15.69
CA ILE A 51 0.70 7.74 15.49
C ILE A 51 0.28 6.93 14.27
N ARG A 52 1.18 6.77 13.32
CA ARG A 52 1.09 5.83 12.20
C ARG A 52 1.88 4.58 12.54
N LEU A 53 1.23 3.44 12.53
CA LEU A 53 1.90 2.17 12.83
C LEU A 53 2.98 1.88 11.80
N TYR A 54 4.21 1.63 12.28
CA TYR A 54 5.37 1.36 11.43
C TYR A 54 5.23 0.06 10.65
N GLY A 55 5.66 0.08 9.39
CA GLY A 55 5.89 -1.12 8.58
C GLY A 55 4.65 -1.90 8.16
N ILE A 56 3.44 -1.42 8.45
CA ILE A 56 2.18 -2.03 8.03
C ILE A 56 1.32 -1.05 7.26
N ASP A 57 0.37 -1.58 6.47
CA ASP A 57 -0.62 -0.79 5.75
C ASP A 57 -1.97 -1.51 5.81
N CYS A 58 -2.97 -0.86 6.40
CA CYS A 58 -4.32 -1.39 6.53
C CYS A 58 -5.21 -0.90 5.39
N PRO A 59 -6.31 -1.60 5.07
CA PRO A 59 -7.30 -1.08 4.14
C PRO A 59 -7.78 0.31 4.55
N GLU A 60 -7.90 1.18 3.55
CA GLU A 60 -8.31 2.56 3.73
C GLU A 60 -9.78 2.68 4.14
N LYS A 61 -10.13 3.80 4.76
CA LYS A 61 -11.53 4.13 5.01
C LYS A 61 -12.30 4.21 3.68
N GLY A 62 -13.35 3.38 3.55
CA GLY A 62 -14.11 3.24 2.29
C GLY A 62 -13.59 2.17 1.35
N GLN A 63 -12.47 1.52 1.67
CA GLN A 63 -12.02 0.28 1.05
C GLN A 63 -12.67 -0.92 1.76
N ASP A 64 -12.86 -2.02 1.03
CA ASP A 64 -13.30 -3.28 1.63
C ASP A 64 -12.41 -3.65 2.83
N PHE A 65 -13.02 -4.07 3.91
CA PHE A 65 -12.39 -4.36 5.21
C PHE A 65 -11.79 -3.16 5.96
N GLY A 66 -11.83 -1.93 5.44
CA GLY A 66 -11.28 -0.76 6.12
C GLY A 66 -11.94 -0.50 7.48
N GLN A 67 -13.28 -0.59 7.53
CA GLN A 67 -13.99 -0.45 8.80
C GLN A 67 -13.65 -1.58 9.78
N LYS A 68 -13.56 -2.83 9.31
CA LYS A 68 -13.20 -3.98 10.16
C LYS A 68 -11.77 -3.88 10.71
N ALA A 69 -10.83 -3.36 9.94
CA ALA A 69 -9.47 -3.08 10.41
C ALA A 69 -9.49 -2.01 11.52
N THR A 70 -10.27 -0.95 11.33
CA THR A 70 -10.45 0.11 12.33
C THR A 70 -11.10 -0.45 13.62
N ASP A 71 -12.11 -1.28 13.50
CA ASP A 71 -12.82 -1.91 14.63
C ASP A 71 -11.89 -2.84 15.41
N LEU A 72 -11.06 -3.65 14.72
CA LEU A 72 -10.06 -4.49 15.36
C LEU A 72 -9.07 -3.64 16.15
N THR A 73 -8.48 -2.62 15.53
CA THR A 73 -7.53 -1.72 16.20
C THR A 73 -8.18 -1.05 17.41
N SER A 74 -9.42 -0.59 17.26
CA SER A 74 -10.19 0.00 18.38
C SER A 74 -10.40 -1.01 19.53
N THR A 75 -10.76 -2.23 19.21
CA THR A 75 -10.93 -3.30 20.23
C THR A 75 -9.65 -3.56 21.00
N LEU A 76 -8.49 -3.48 20.31
CA LEU A 76 -7.19 -3.75 20.91
C LEU A 76 -6.70 -2.61 21.78
N VAL A 77 -6.97 -1.33 21.44
CA VAL A 77 -6.28 -0.20 22.09
C VAL A 77 -7.17 0.94 22.58
N ALA A 78 -8.46 1.02 22.25
CA ALA A 78 -9.28 2.17 22.64
C ALA A 78 -9.31 2.40 24.15
N GLY A 79 -8.93 3.62 24.58
CA GLY A 79 -8.90 4.01 25.99
C GLY A 79 -7.78 3.38 26.81
N ARG A 80 -6.94 2.52 26.23
CA ARG A 80 -5.82 1.85 26.92
C ARG A 80 -4.57 2.73 26.94
N ASN A 81 -3.69 2.46 27.89
CA ASN A 81 -2.32 2.94 27.85
C ASN A 81 -1.49 2.03 26.92
N ILE A 82 -0.69 2.64 26.10
CA ILE A 82 0.19 1.96 25.15
C ILE A 82 1.62 2.49 25.30
N GLU A 83 2.57 1.72 24.81
CA GLU A 83 3.94 2.16 24.64
C GLU A 83 4.21 2.42 23.17
N VAL A 84 4.89 3.52 22.85
CA VAL A 84 5.26 3.91 21.50
C VAL A 84 6.77 4.01 21.41
N GLN A 85 7.36 3.16 20.57
CA GLN A 85 8.75 3.29 20.15
C GLN A 85 8.77 4.04 18.83
N GLN A 86 9.11 5.33 18.89
CA GLN A 86 9.21 6.14 17.68
C GLN A 86 10.34 5.64 16.79
N LYS A 87 10.05 5.44 15.51
CA LYS A 87 11.02 5.07 14.45
C LYS A 87 11.32 6.24 13.54
N ASP A 88 10.30 7.03 13.22
CA ASP A 88 10.40 8.13 12.26
C ASP A 88 9.29 9.16 12.50
N ARG A 89 9.31 10.24 11.74
CA ARG A 89 8.23 11.22 11.62
C ARG A 89 7.97 11.45 10.13
N ASP A 90 6.73 11.22 9.71
CA ASP A 90 6.40 11.33 8.31
C ASP A 90 6.21 12.79 7.84
N ARG A 91 6.10 12.97 6.52
CA ARG A 91 5.90 14.28 5.90
C ARG A 91 4.61 15.01 6.32
N TYR A 92 3.68 14.31 6.95
CA TYR A 92 2.44 14.87 7.48
C TYR A 92 2.54 15.20 8.97
N GLY A 93 3.73 15.05 9.57
CA GLY A 93 4.00 15.32 10.97
C GLY A 93 3.53 14.22 11.92
N ARG A 94 3.09 13.04 11.41
CA ARG A 94 2.72 11.91 12.27
C ARG A 94 3.97 11.22 12.81
N THR A 95 3.95 10.81 14.06
CA THR A 95 4.94 9.88 14.59
C THR A 95 4.74 8.50 13.97
N VAL A 96 5.77 7.96 13.33
CA VAL A 96 5.78 6.59 12.82
C VAL A 96 6.43 5.70 13.87
N GLY A 97 5.71 4.69 14.38
CA GLY A 97 6.21 3.92 15.53
C GLY A 97 5.74 2.48 15.62
N LEU A 98 6.53 1.73 16.39
CA LEU A 98 6.09 0.45 16.93
C LEU A 98 5.25 0.75 18.17
N VAL A 99 4.10 0.10 18.24
CA VAL A 99 3.17 0.27 19.35
C VAL A 99 3.00 -1.06 20.06
N SER A 100 3.11 -1.05 21.40
CA SER A 100 2.77 -2.19 22.24
C SER A 100 1.65 -1.86 23.20
N VAL A 101 0.80 -2.85 23.40
CA VAL A 101 -0.31 -2.85 24.37
C VAL A 101 -0.25 -4.13 25.16
N ASP A 102 -0.25 -4.03 26.50
CA ASP A 102 -0.11 -5.17 27.43
C ASP A 102 1.10 -6.08 27.05
N GLY A 103 2.23 -5.47 26.64
CA GLY A 103 3.46 -6.17 26.25
C GLY A 103 3.41 -6.85 24.88
N GLN A 104 2.33 -6.72 24.11
CA GLN A 104 2.19 -7.30 22.77
C GLN A 104 2.29 -6.21 21.68
N SER A 105 2.95 -6.55 20.56
CA SER A 105 3.02 -5.65 19.41
C SER A 105 1.67 -5.50 18.74
N LEU A 106 1.09 -4.28 18.77
CA LEU A 106 -0.14 -3.96 18.05
C LEU A 106 0.02 -4.16 16.54
N ASN A 107 1.16 -3.72 15.98
CA ASN A 107 1.48 -3.87 14.57
C ASN A 107 1.38 -5.34 14.14
N GLU A 108 1.99 -6.23 14.90
CA GLU A 108 1.98 -7.67 14.61
C GLU A 108 0.61 -8.31 14.85
N LEU A 109 -0.12 -7.88 15.88
CA LEU A 109 -1.48 -8.37 16.15
C LEU A 109 -2.43 -8.10 14.97
N ILE A 110 -2.36 -6.91 14.36
CA ILE A 110 -3.20 -6.56 13.22
C ILE A 110 -2.86 -7.43 12.00
N ILE A 111 -1.56 -7.69 11.75
CA ILE A 111 -1.10 -8.60 10.68
C ILE A 111 -1.62 -10.03 10.93
N LYS A 112 -1.41 -10.59 12.14
CA LYS A 112 -1.84 -11.95 12.50
C LYS A 112 -3.33 -12.18 12.38
N ASN A 113 -4.12 -11.12 12.60
CA ASN A 113 -5.57 -11.16 12.40
C ASN A 113 -5.99 -10.95 10.94
N GLY A 114 -5.04 -10.72 10.03
CA GLY A 114 -5.28 -10.58 8.61
C GLY A 114 -5.91 -9.24 8.22
N TYR A 115 -5.65 -8.14 8.96
CA TYR A 115 -6.20 -6.82 8.65
C TYR A 115 -5.14 -5.80 8.24
N ALA A 116 -3.90 -6.25 8.00
CA ALA A 116 -2.84 -5.41 7.44
C ALA A 116 -1.96 -6.20 6.49
N TRP A 117 -1.40 -5.51 5.51
CA TRP A 117 -0.22 -5.94 4.77
C TRP A 117 1.04 -5.50 5.50
N VAL A 118 2.11 -6.29 5.41
CA VAL A 118 3.44 -5.80 5.71
C VAL A 118 3.87 -4.88 4.58
N TYR A 119 4.07 -3.60 4.91
CA TYR A 119 4.48 -2.60 3.92
C TYR A 119 5.98 -2.69 3.67
N ARG A 120 6.39 -3.63 2.84
CA ARG A 120 7.79 -4.04 2.63
C ARG A 120 8.71 -2.89 2.27
N GLN A 121 8.20 -1.88 1.56
CA GLN A 121 8.96 -0.67 1.24
C GLN A 121 9.42 0.08 2.49
N TYR A 122 8.66 0.05 3.57
CA TYR A 122 8.91 0.77 4.82
C TYR A 122 9.25 -0.13 6.01
N CYS A 123 9.05 -1.44 5.91
CA CYS A 123 9.46 -2.40 6.92
C CYS A 123 10.87 -2.91 6.59
N LYS A 124 11.91 -2.35 7.25
CA LYS A 124 13.33 -2.61 6.95
C LYS A 124 14.09 -3.25 8.09
N GLU A 125 13.48 -3.41 9.23
CA GLU A 125 14.07 -4.00 10.43
C GLU A 125 14.11 -5.53 10.34
N SER A 126 14.96 -6.17 11.13
CA SER A 126 15.12 -7.63 11.11
C SER A 126 13.84 -8.40 11.44
N PHE A 127 12.99 -7.85 12.31
CA PHE A 127 11.70 -8.46 12.65
C PHE A 127 10.67 -8.46 11.52
N CYS A 128 10.89 -7.69 10.45
CA CYS A 128 9.97 -7.64 9.31
C CYS A 128 9.83 -8.99 8.61
N SER A 129 10.85 -9.82 8.63
CA SER A 129 10.80 -11.20 8.13
C SER A 129 9.77 -12.06 8.89
N THR A 130 9.69 -11.89 10.20
CA THR A 130 8.69 -12.57 11.04
C THR A 130 7.28 -12.08 10.74
N TRP A 131 7.12 -10.78 10.49
CA TRP A 131 5.83 -10.20 10.11
C TRP A 131 5.35 -10.68 8.74
N ILE A 132 6.26 -10.84 7.77
CA ILE A 132 5.95 -11.43 6.46
C ILE A 132 5.46 -12.87 6.63
N GLN A 133 6.08 -13.67 7.50
CA GLN A 133 5.60 -15.01 7.81
C GLN A 133 4.23 -15.02 8.48
N ALA A 134 3.97 -14.06 9.37
CA ALA A 134 2.66 -13.90 10.01
C ALA A 134 1.56 -13.48 9.02
N GLU A 135 1.89 -12.59 8.07
CA GLU A 135 1.00 -12.23 6.95
C GLU A 135 0.66 -13.45 6.11
N GLU A 136 1.68 -14.23 5.72
CA GLU A 136 1.49 -15.44 4.92
C GLU A 136 0.63 -16.48 5.67
N ALA A 137 0.87 -16.67 6.96
CA ALA A 137 0.04 -17.55 7.78
C ALA A 137 -1.42 -17.08 7.86
N ALA A 138 -1.65 -15.76 7.98
CA ALA A 138 -3.00 -15.20 7.97
C ALA A 138 -3.68 -15.40 6.61
N ARG A 139 -2.91 -15.28 5.52
CA ARG A 139 -3.36 -15.51 4.14
C ARG A 139 -3.79 -16.96 3.91
N GLN A 140 -2.96 -17.92 4.31
CA GLN A 140 -3.26 -19.35 4.21
C GLN A 140 -4.51 -19.74 5.03
N GLN A 141 -4.70 -19.10 6.18
CA GLN A 141 -5.87 -19.28 7.04
C GLN A 141 -7.10 -18.50 6.59
N LYS A 142 -7.01 -17.75 5.50
CA LYS A 142 -8.07 -16.87 4.96
C LYS A 142 -8.66 -15.92 6.01
N LYS A 143 -7.80 -15.38 6.89
CA LYS A 143 -8.22 -14.44 7.94
C LYS A 143 -8.45 -13.03 7.39
N GLY A 144 -9.42 -12.32 7.95
CA GLY A 144 -9.67 -10.91 7.65
C GLY A 144 -9.83 -10.63 6.16
N ILE A 145 -8.97 -9.75 5.62
CA ILE A 145 -8.93 -9.39 4.21
C ILE A 145 -8.69 -10.58 3.28
N TRP A 146 -7.97 -11.59 3.77
CA TRP A 146 -7.61 -12.79 2.99
C TRP A 146 -8.78 -13.78 2.81
N SER A 147 -9.94 -13.53 3.45
CA SER A 147 -11.16 -14.28 3.19
C SER A 147 -11.85 -13.88 1.89
N SER A 148 -11.51 -12.72 1.33
CA SER A 148 -12.03 -12.25 0.05
C SER A 148 -11.32 -12.95 -1.13
N PRO A 149 -12.05 -13.30 -2.18
CA PRO A 149 -11.44 -13.82 -3.42
C PRO A 149 -10.67 -12.75 -4.18
N VAL A 150 -10.97 -11.47 -3.95
CA VAL A 150 -10.26 -10.32 -4.54
C VAL A 150 -9.76 -9.44 -3.41
N VAL A 151 -8.46 -9.26 -3.34
CA VAL A 151 -7.80 -8.47 -2.29
C VAL A 151 -6.95 -7.40 -2.96
N ILE A 152 -7.31 -6.13 -2.76
CA ILE A 152 -6.61 -4.97 -3.31
C ILE A 152 -5.80 -4.33 -2.19
N PRO A 153 -4.47 -4.18 -2.33
CA PRO A 153 -3.67 -3.50 -1.33
C PRO A 153 -4.01 -2.00 -1.23
N PRO A 154 -3.85 -1.38 -0.04
CA PRO A 154 -4.19 0.03 0.15
C PRO A 154 -3.46 0.98 -0.80
N TRP A 155 -2.20 0.72 -1.14
CA TRP A 155 -1.42 1.55 -2.07
C TRP A 155 -1.97 1.50 -3.51
N GLU A 156 -2.48 0.36 -3.97
CA GLU A 156 -3.14 0.22 -5.27
C GLU A 156 -4.50 0.94 -5.26
N TRP A 157 -5.28 0.74 -4.20
CA TRP A 157 -6.56 1.43 -4.03
C TRP A 157 -6.37 2.96 -4.03
N ARG A 158 -5.36 3.49 -3.31
CA ARG A 158 -5.01 4.91 -3.34
C ARG A 158 -4.58 5.40 -4.73
N ALA A 159 -3.86 4.58 -5.49
CA ALA A 159 -3.46 4.91 -6.86
C ALA A 159 -4.69 5.05 -7.77
N ALA A 160 -5.59 4.07 -7.75
CA ALA A 160 -6.82 4.09 -8.53
C ALA A 160 -7.73 5.31 -8.19
N GLN A 161 -7.81 5.66 -6.89
CA GLN A 161 -8.57 6.84 -6.47
C GLN A 161 -7.98 8.16 -7.00
N ARG A 162 -6.65 8.26 -7.12
CA ARG A 162 -5.99 9.44 -7.71
C ARG A 162 -6.26 9.55 -9.20
N GLU A 163 -6.17 8.44 -9.93
CA GLU A 163 -6.46 8.40 -11.36
C GLU A 163 -7.91 8.79 -11.65
N ASN A 164 -8.87 8.25 -10.89
CA ASN A 164 -10.28 8.59 -11.02
C ASN A 164 -10.55 10.08 -10.79
N LYS A 165 -9.91 10.71 -9.80
CA LYS A 165 -10.02 12.14 -9.54
C LYS A 165 -9.44 12.98 -10.68
N GLN A 166 -8.31 12.57 -11.26
CA GLN A 166 -7.70 13.27 -12.39
C GLN A 166 -8.56 13.14 -13.66
N GLY A 167 -9.10 11.95 -13.92
CA GLY A 167 -10.03 11.73 -15.04
C GLY A 167 -11.30 12.57 -14.94
N ALA A 168 -11.87 12.69 -13.74
CA ALA A 168 -13.05 13.54 -13.50
C ALA A 168 -12.76 15.03 -13.75
N LEU A 169 -11.59 15.54 -13.34
CA LEU A 169 -11.18 16.91 -13.60
C LEU A 169 -10.97 17.20 -15.09
N HIS A 170 -10.56 16.22 -15.89
CA HIS A 170 -10.43 16.39 -17.35
C HIS A 170 -11.77 16.35 -18.09
N SER A 171 -12.78 15.70 -17.53
CA SER A 171 -14.12 15.61 -18.13
C SER A 171 -14.98 16.87 -17.91
N GLU A 172 -14.63 17.73 -16.96
CA GLU A 172 -15.35 19.00 -16.70
C GLU A 172 -14.87 20.16 -17.57
N VAL A 173 -13.80 20.01 -18.34
CA VAL A 173 -13.38 20.99 -19.34
C VAL A 173 -14.20 20.75 -20.62
N THR A 174 -15.47 21.08 -20.59
CA THR A 174 -16.26 21.27 -21.81
C THR A 174 -15.71 22.46 -22.57
N PRO A 175 -15.42 22.36 -23.89
CA PRO A 175 -15.05 23.53 -24.67
C PRO A 175 -16.20 24.53 -24.63
N SER A 176 -15.90 25.71 -24.18
CA SER A 176 -16.82 26.85 -24.30
C SER A 176 -17.23 26.96 -25.76
N VAL A 177 -18.50 26.71 -26.07
CA VAL A 177 -19.08 26.96 -27.38
C VAL A 177 -18.96 28.44 -27.67
N ILE A 178 -18.00 28.82 -28.50
CA ILE A 178 -17.93 30.15 -29.10
C ILE A 178 -19.16 30.28 -29.98
N LYS A 179 -20.17 31.02 -29.54
CA LYS A 179 -21.28 31.46 -30.36
C LYS A 179 -20.74 32.41 -31.41
N LEU A 180 -20.33 31.92 -32.56
CA LEU A 180 -20.21 32.71 -33.77
C LEU A 180 -21.61 32.83 -34.38
N GLY A 181 -22.19 34.01 -34.28
CA GLY A 181 -23.40 34.36 -34.98
C GLY A 181 -23.13 34.38 -36.49
N GLY A 182 -23.76 33.49 -37.22
CA GLY A 182 -23.77 33.43 -38.67
C GLY A 182 -25.09 32.84 -39.13
N LYS A 183 -25.81 33.58 -39.97
CA LYS A 183 -27.10 33.21 -40.55
C LYS A 183 -27.04 31.91 -41.36
N PRO A 184 -28.15 31.14 -41.44
CA PRO A 184 -28.19 29.91 -42.18
C PRO A 184 -28.27 30.14 -43.68
N ASN A 185 -27.37 29.61 -44.47
CA ASN A 185 -27.55 29.40 -45.90
C ASN A 185 -27.83 27.91 -46.13
N THR A 186 -28.99 27.70 -46.72
CA THR A 186 -29.49 26.43 -47.27
C THR A 186 -28.65 26.00 -48.45
N ALA A 187 -28.03 24.84 -48.39
CA ALA A 187 -27.70 24.01 -49.53
C ALA A 187 -27.51 22.57 -49.06
N THR A 188 -28.33 21.72 -49.56
CA THR A 188 -28.40 20.27 -49.44
C THR A 188 -27.11 19.61 -49.97
N ASP A 189 -26.44 18.82 -49.13
CA ASP A 189 -25.47 17.85 -49.63
C ASP A 189 -25.75 16.49 -48.99
N GLU A 190 -26.44 15.63 -49.75
CA GLU A 190 -26.81 14.24 -49.40
C GLU A 190 -25.67 13.25 -49.57
N SER A 191 -24.43 13.71 -49.78
CA SER A 191 -23.33 12.78 -50.11
C SER A 191 -22.53 12.25 -48.93
N LEU A 192 -22.78 12.70 -47.71
CA LEU A 192 -22.01 12.31 -46.53
C LEU A 192 -22.64 11.20 -45.67
N LEU A 193 -23.94 10.91 -45.88
CA LEU A 193 -24.64 9.86 -45.13
C LEU A 193 -24.42 8.42 -45.62
N SER A 194 -23.85 8.24 -46.82
CA SER A 194 -23.63 6.91 -47.37
C SER A 194 -22.33 6.23 -46.91
N LYS A 195 -21.46 6.91 -46.19
CA LYS A 195 -20.16 6.37 -45.76
C LYS A 195 -20.08 5.92 -44.29
N ILE A 196 -21.13 6.14 -43.50
CA ILE A 196 -21.15 5.78 -42.06
C ILE A 196 -21.94 4.48 -41.79
N GLY A 197 -22.62 3.93 -42.79
CA GLY A 197 -23.52 2.78 -42.65
C GLY A 197 -22.89 1.39 -42.75
N LYS A 198 -21.56 1.23 -42.69
CA LYS A 198 -20.92 -0.07 -42.93
C LYS A 198 -19.92 -0.54 -41.89
N ALA A 199 -20.08 -0.22 -40.65
CA ALA A 199 -19.16 -0.64 -39.57
C ALA A 199 -19.83 -1.10 -38.27
N LEU A 200 -21.05 -1.60 -38.29
CA LEU A 200 -21.66 -2.23 -37.11
C LEU A 200 -22.47 -3.48 -37.54
N THR A 201 -21.77 -4.56 -37.84
CA THR A 201 -22.33 -5.91 -37.72
C THR A 201 -21.40 -6.73 -36.84
N PRO A 202 -21.91 -7.35 -35.76
CA PRO A 202 -21.12 -8.25 -34.96
C PRO A 202 -20.96 -9.59 -35.75
N SER A 203 -19.78 -9.83 -36.27
CA SER A 203 -19.46 -11.14 -36.78
C SER A 203 -19.05 -12.05 -35.62
N ASN A 204 -19.97 -12.93 -35.30
CA ASN A 204 -19.71 -14.18 -34.60
C ASN A 204 -18.79 -15.02 -35.48
N THR A 205 -17.55 -15.19 -35.12
CA THR A 205 -16.67 -16.24 -35.68
C THR A 205 -15.95 -16.95 -34.57
N SER A 206 -16.44 -18.11 -34.28
CA SER A 206 -15.71 -19.20 -33.64
C SER A 206 -14.52 -19.56 -34.54
N GLY A 207 -13.35 -19.65 -33.94
CA GLY A 207 -12.14 -20.14 -34.62
C GLY A 207 -10.94 -19.75 -33.80
N GLY A 208 -10.45 -20.55 -32.97
CA GLY A 208 -9.67 -21.71 -33.27
C GLY A 208 -8.21 -21.41 -33.12
N GLY A 209 -7.60 -21.99 -32.11
CA GLY A 209 -6.20 -22.30 -32.09
C GLY A 209 -5.28 -21.24 -31.55
N SER A 210 -4.53 -21.41 -30.54
CA SER A 210 -3.65 -22.54 -30.38
C SER A 210 -3.11 -22.59 -28.98
N PRO A 211 -2.77 -23.75 -28.55
CA PRO A 211 -2.39 -24.03 -27.17
C PRO A 211 -0.89 -24.00 -27.04
N MET A 212 -0.39 -23.15 -26.17
CA MET A 212 0.85 -23.44 -25.50
C MET A 212 0.69 -23.07 -24.03
N ASN A 213 -0.06 -23.88 -23.33
CA ASN A 213 -0.15 -23.83 -21.89
C ASN A 213 0.31 -25.18 -21.34
N LYS A 214 1.65 -25.38 -21.32
CA LYS A 214 2.31 -26.43 -20.52
C LYS A 214 2.90 -25.78 -19.26
N GLY A 215 2.04 -25.21 -18.42
CA GLY A 215 2.43 -24.67 -17.14
C GLY A 215 1.25 -24.71 -16.17
N PRO A 216 1.51 -24.57 -14.85
CA PRO A 216 0.45 -24.61 -13.83
C PRO A 216 -0.50 -23.40 -13.88
N PHE A 217 -0.21 -22.38 -14.70
CA PHE A 217 -0.96 -21.13 -14.75
C PHE A 217 -1.80 -21.01 -16.04
N ARG A 218 -2.95 -20.34 -15.94
CA ARG A 218 -3.80 -19.96 -17.06
C ARG A 218 -4.41 -18.58 -16.82
N CYS A 219 -4.75 -17.89 -17.92
CA CYS A 219 -5.44 -16.61 -17.84
C CYS A 219 -6.88 -16.81 -17.35
N ASP A 220 -7.15 -16.31 -16.17
CA ASP A 220 -8.44 -16.41 -15.47
C ASP A 220 -9.07 -15.05 -15.15
N GLY A 221 -8.55 -13.99 -15.82
CA GLY A 221 -9.03 -12.60 -15.66
C GLY A 221 -8.30 -11.82 -14.56
N ARG A 222 -7.33 -12.41 -13.88
CA ARG A 222 -6.50 -11.67 -12.92
C ARG A 222 -5.57 -10.71 -13.67
N THR A 223 -5.44 -9.48 -13.16
CA THR A 223 -4.70 -8.41 -13.86
C THR A 223 -3.73 -7.65 -12.97
N HIS A 224 -3.71 -7.89 -11.66
CA HIS A 224 -2.93 -7.10 -10.70
C HIS A 224 -1.99 -7.97 -9.87
N CYS A 225 -0.88 -7.39 -9.42
CA CYS A 225 0.15 -8.05 -8.60
C CYS A 225 -0.38 -8.69 -7.32
N SER A 226 -1.37 -8.08 -6.69
CA SER A 226 -2.02 -8.60 -5.48
C SER A 226 -2.75 -9.92 -5.66
N GLN A 227 -3.05 -10.27 -6.90
CA GLN A 227 -3.75 -11.49 -7.27
C GLN A 227 -2.79 -12.64 -7.61
N MET A 228 -1.50 -12.37 -7.64
CA MET A 228 -0.44 -13.33 -7.94
C MET A 228 0.10 -13.93 -6.64
N THR A 229 0.64 -15.14 -6.73
CA THR A 229 1.22 -15.88 -5.60
C THR A 229 2.73 -16.03 -5.69
N SER A 230 3.31 -15.75 -6.87
CA SER A 230 4.76 -15.83 -7.09
C SER A 230 5.20 -14.93 -8.25
N CYS A 231 6.52 -14.69 -8.36
CA CYS A 231 7.12 -14.02 -9.51
C CYS A 231 6.90 -14.79 -10.82
N GLU A 232 6.95 -16.11 -10.77
CA GLU A 232 6.72 -16.97 -11.95
C GLU A 232 5.30 -16.83 -12.47
N GLU A 233 4.31 -16.82 -11.57
CA GLU A 233 2.93 -16.59 -11.93
C GLU A 233 2.72 -15.19 -12.51
N ALA A 234 3.23 -14.15 -11.86
CA ALA A 234 3.15 -12.77 -12.35
C ALA A 234 3.78 -12.62 -13.74
N THR A 235 4.94 -13.25 -13.96
CA THR A 235 5.63 -13.26 -15.26
C THR A 235 4.80 -13.97 -16.32
N PHE A 236 4.17 -15.10 -15.98
CA PHE A 236 3.27 -15.79 -16.89
C PHE A 236 2.11 -14.89 -17.33
N PHE A 237 1.44 -14.24 -16.35
CA PHE A 237 0.32 -13.36 -16.62
C PHE A 237 0.71 -12.15 -17.48
N LEU A 238 1.83 -11.48 -17.17
CA LEU A 238 2.33 -10.35 -17.94
C LEU A 238 2.56 -10.72 -19.42
N ARG A 239 3.11 -11.90 -19.68
CA ARG A 239 3.49 -12.33 -21.04
C ARG A 239 2.34 -12.95 -21.83
N ASN A 240 1.34 -13.53 -21.18
CA ASN A 240 0.37 -14.40 -21.84
C ASN A 240 -1.09 -13.91 -21.68
N CYS A 241 -1.39 -13.02 -20.75
CA CYS A 241 -2.75 -12.63 -20.43
C CYS A 241 -3.04 -11.17 -20.81
N PRO A 242 -4.16 -10.88 -21.49
CA PRO A 242 -4.47 -9.51 -21.90
C PRO A 242 -4.90 -8.64 -20.71
N GLY A 243 -4.61 -7.34 -20.80
CA GLY A 243 -5.10 -6.33 -19.86
C GLY A 243 -4.40 -6.34 -18.50
N THR A 244 -3.25 -6.98 -18.36
CA THR A 244 -2.49 -7.01 -17.12
C THR A 244 -1.90 -5.63 -16.79
N LYS A 245 -1.93 -5.28 -15.49
CA LYS A 245 -1.40 -4.04 -14.93
C LYS A 245 -0.34 -4.33 -13.86
N MET A 246 0.59 -5.23 -14.19
CA MET A 246 1.56 -5.78 -13.23
C MET A 246 2.95 -5.21 -13.38
N ASP A 247 3.23 -4.54 -14.49
CA ASP A 247 4.49 -3.89 -14.79
C ASP A 247 4.25 -2.38 -14.87
N GLY A 248 4.55 -1.68 -13.78
CA GLY A 248 4.24 -0.26 -13.62
C GLY A 248 5.24 0.69 -14.28
N ASN A 249 6.44 0.22 -14.56
CA ASN A 249 7.54 0.98 -15.18
C ASN A 249 7.85 0.51 -16.62
N ASN A 250 7.14 -0.53 -17.09
CA ASN A 250 7.26 -1.12 -18.43
C ASN A 250 8.67 -1.65 -18.75
N ASP A 251 9.37 -2.20 -17.76
CA ASP A 251 10.69 -2.79 -17.94
C ASP A 251 10.65 -4.30 -18.22
N GLY A 252 9.44 -4.90 -18.24
CA GLY A 252 9.21 -6.31 -18.50
C GLY A 252 9.30 -7.19 -17.24
N VAL A 253 9.51 -6.61 -16.07
CA VAL A 253 9.54 -7.31 -14.78
C VAL A 253 8.23 -7.01 -14.03
N PRO A 254 7.33 -7.99 -13.90
CA PRO A 254 6.08 -7.75 -13.20
C PRO A 254 6.26 -7.75 -11.70
N CYS A 255 5.47 -6.97 -11.02
CA CYS A 255 5.30 -7.09 -9.56
C CYS A 255 6.61 -6.99 -8.75
N GLU A 256 7.58 -6.18 -9.20
CA GLU A 256 8.90 -6.02 -8.55
C GLU A 256 8.82 -5.73 -7.05
N ARG A 257 7.80 -4.98 -6.63
CA ARG A 257 7.63 -4.60 -5.22
C ARG A 257 7.04 -5.71 -4.35
N GLN A 258 6.58 -6.81 -4.95
CA GLN A 258 5.89 -7.89 -4.25
C GLN A 258 6.52 -9.25 -4.46
N TRP A 259 6.88 -9.58 -5.70
CA TRP A 259 7.24 -10.94 -6.09
C TRP A 259 8.57 -11.05 -6.82
N CYS A 260 8.87 -10.12 -7.74
CA CYS A 260 10.04 -10.20 -8.60
C CYS A 260 11.09 -9.17 -8.14
N HIS A 261 12.16 -9.62 -7.49
CA HIS A 261 13.28 -8.79 -7.01
C HIS A 261 14.52 -9.10 -7.81
#